data_9f3958e316c2809b9dcc18151437d9fb
#
_entry.id   9f3958e316c2809b9dcc18151437d9fb
#
_cell.length_a   1.000
_cell.length_b   1.000
_cell.length_c   1.000
_cell.angle_alpha   90.00
_cell.angle_beta   90.00
_cell.angle_gamma   90.00
#
_symmetry.space_group_name_H-M   'P 1'
#
loop_
_entity.id
_entity.type
_entity.pdbx_description
1 polymer ?
#
loop_
_entity_poly.entity_id
_entity_poly.type
_entity_poly.pdbx_seq_one_letter_code
_entity_poly.pdbx_strand_id
1 'polypeptide(L)'
;MKKRILKIAAFVFAIALIVGVCVFANALVGNPISKAMATNTAEKHIEENYADKNFEIERVTFSFKDGYYHAFIYSPSSIDSDFTILVDMWGKLRYDTYEDRVLSGGNTADRISRDYRAAVDK
;
A
#
# COMPACT_ATOMS: atom_id res chain seq x y z
N MET A 1 1.61 51.10 -7.37
CA MET A 1 2.00 49.94 -8.18
C MET A 1 2.82 48.89 -7.38
N LYS A 2 3.83 49.32 -6.64
CA LYS A 2 4.64 48.40 -5.82
C LYS A 2 3.82 47.60 -4.83
N LYS A 3 2.83 48.20 -4.16
CA LYS A 3 1.96 47.54 -3.20
C LYS A 3 1.11 46.41 -3.79
N ARG A 4 0.62 46.59 -5.02
CA ARG A 4 -0.16 45.55 -5.72
C ARG A 4 0.72 44.37 -6.10
N ILE A 5 1.92 44.64 -6.58
CA ILE A 5 2.89 43.62 -6.96
C ILE A 5 3.27 42.78 -5.74
N LEU A 6 3.51 43.44 -4.60
CA LEU A 6 3.83 42.77 -3.34
C LEU A 6 2.68 41.88 -2.85
N LYS A 7 1.43 42.35 -2.96
CA LYS A 7 0.24 41.59 -2.60
C LYS A 7 0.07 40.35 -3.49
N ILE A 8 0.25 40.51 -4.79
CA ILE A 8 0.17 39.40 -5.74
C ILE A 8 1.28 38.39 -5.49
N ALA A 9 2.51 38.89 -5.29
CA ALA A 9 3.66 38.01 -4.96
C ALA A 9 3.44 37.25 -3.68
N ALA A 10 2.93 37.88 -2.64
CA ALA A 10 2.62 37.24 -1.36
C ALA A 10 1.53 36.17 -1.53
N PHE A 11 0.50 36.47 -2.31
CA PHE A 11 -0.60 35.53 -2.59
C PHE A 11 -0.12 34.29 -3.35
N VAL A 12 0.69 34.51 -4.40
CA VAL A 12 1.28 33.42 -5.19
C VAL A 12 2.20 32.56 -4.31
N PHE A 13 3.01 33.19 -3.48
CA PHE A 13 3.89 32.49 -2.55
C PHE A 13 3.10 31.63 -1.54
N ALA A 14 2.01 32.17 -1.00
CA ALA A 14 1.14 31.44 -0.07
C ALA A 14 0.51 30.23 -0.75
N ILE A 15 0.02 30.36 -1.97
CA ILE A 15 -0.54 29.24 -2.74
C ILE A 15 0.53 28.18 -2.99
N ALA A 16 1.72 28.59 -3.42
CA ALA A 16 2.83 27.67 -3.68
C ALA A 16 3.22 26.90 -2.42
N LEU A 17 3.19 27.55 -1.28
CA LEU A 17 3.51 26.93 0.00
C LEU A 17 2.46 25.89 0.40
N ILE A 18 1.19 26.21 0.23
CA ILE A 18 0.08 25.29 0.51
C ILE A 18 0.17 24.06 -0.40
N VAL A 19 0.38 24.27 -1.71
CA VAL A 19 0.53 23.18 -2.67
C VAL A 19 1.73 22.31 -2.31
N GLY A 20 2.86 22.92 -1.94
CA GLY A 20 4.05 22.20 -1.51
C GLY A 20 3.81 21.33 -0.29
N VAL A 21 3.10 21.86 0.71
CA VAL A 21 2.74 21.08 1.92
C VAL A 21 1.82 19.93 1.58
N CYS A 22 0.82 20.16 0.71
CA CYS A 22 -0.10 19.10 0.28
C CYS A 22 0.62 17.98 -0.47
N VAL A 23 1.53 18.33 -1.38
CA VAL A 23 2.33 17.34 -2.13
C VAL A 23 3.23 16.55 -1.17
N PHE A 24 3.87 17.23 -0.24
CA PHE A 24 4.73 16.59 0.76
C PHE A 24 3.94 15.62 1.65
N ALA A 25 2.77 16.06 2.13
CA ALA A 25 1.90 15.21 2.95
C ALA A 25 1.43 13.98 2.17
N ASN A 26 1.06 14.16 0.90
CA ASN A 26 0.67 13.05 0.03
C ASN A 26 1.81 12.04 -0.15
N ALA A 27 3.05 12.52 -0.27
CA ALA A 27 4.22 11.65 -0.40
C ALA A 27 4.49 10.82 0.84
N LEU A 28 4.10 11.33 2.03
CA LEU A 28 4.31 10.62 3.31
C LEU A 28 3.17 9.68 3.67
N VAL A 29 1.92 10.08 3.45
CA VAL A 29 0.75 9.35 3.96
C VAL A 29 -0.20 8.87 2.85
N GLY A 30 0.06 9.26 1.61
CA GLY A 30 -0.84 8.97 0.50
C GLY A 30 -2.09 9.85 0.54
N ASN A 31 -3.12 9.45 -0.21
CA ASN A 31 -4.41 10.15 -0.22
C ASN A 31 -5.55 9.16 -0.42
N PRO A 32 -6.80 9.54 -0.03
CA PRO A 32 -7.95 8.64 -0.14
C PRO A 32 -8.28 8.20 -1.57
N ILE A 33 -8.05 9.06 -2.56
CA ILE A 33 -8.33 8.76 -3.97
C ILE A 33 -7.39 7.67 -4.47
N SER A 34 -6.07 7.83 -4.24
CA SER A 34 -5.08 6.84 -4.62
C SER A 34 -5.29 5.52 -3.87
N LYS A 35 -5.69 5.58 -2.60
CA LYS A 35 -6.00 4.39 -1.81
C LYS A 35 -7.20 3.64 -2.40
N ALA A 36 -8.24 4.36 -2.82
CA ALA A 36 -9.42 3.75 -3.45
C ALA A 36 -9.06 3.10 -4.79
N MET A 37 -8.21 3.75 -5.60
CA MET A 37 -7.73 3.18 -6.85
C MET A 37 -6.89 1.92 -6.61
N ALA A 38 -6.01 1.95 -5.61
CA ALA A 38 -5.18 0.80 -5.24
C ALA A 38 -6.05 -0.37 -4.77
N THR A 39 -7.04 -0.12 -3.95
CA THR A 39 -7.98 -1.14 -3.47
C THR A 39 -8.74 -1.77 -4.63
N ASN A 40 -9.24 -0.95 -5.55
CA ASN A 40 -9.96 -1.44 -6.73
C ASN A 40 -9.05 -2.29 -7.64
N THR A 41 -7.82 -1.86 -7.85
CA THR A 41 -6.84 -2.62 -8.64
C THR A 41 -6.53 -3.96 -7.99
N ALA A 42 -6.34 -3.99 -6.67
CA ALA A 42 -6.09 -5.23 -5.93
C ALA A 42 -7.29 -6.18 -6.00
N GLU A 43 -8.52 -5.68 -5.85
CA GLU A 43 -9.73 -6.49 -5.98
C GLU A 43 -9.85 -7.11 -7.38
N LYS A 44 -9.61 -6.33 -8.43
CA LYS A 44 -9.64 -6.85 -9.80
C LYS A 44 -8.58 -7.90 -10.02
N HIS A 45 -7.37 -7.69 -9.50
CA HIS A 45 -6.28 -8.64 -9.62
C HIS A 45 -6.63 -9.99 -8.97
N ILE A 46 -7.26 -9.95 -7.79
CA ILE A 46 -7.73 -11.14 -7.09
C ILE A 46 -8.81 -11.86 -7.92
N GLU A 47 -9.79 -11.12 -8.44
CA GLU A 47 -10.88 -11.70 -9.25
C GLU A 47 -10.36 -12.34 -10.53
N GLU A 48 -9.40 -11.72 -11.20
CA GLU A 48 -8.87 -12.20 -12.47
C GLU A 48 -7.92 -13.39 -12.33
N ASN A 49 -7.15 -13.44 -11.24
CA ASN A 49 -6.08 -14.42 -11.08
C ASN A 49 -6.32 -15.46 -9.98
N TYR A 50 -7.14 -15.13 -8.99
CA TYR A 50 -7.32 -15.97 -7.79
C TYR A 50 -8.79 -16.15 -7.39
N ALA A 51 -9.72 -16.05 -8.35
CA ALA A 51 -11.17 -16.13 -8.11
C ALA A 51 -11.59 -17.40 -7.35
N ASP A 52 -10.89 -18.51 -7.58
CA ASP A 52 -11.17 -19.81 -6.97
C ASP A 52 -10.55 -20.00 -5.58
N LYS A 53 -9.77 -19.03 -5.09
CA LYS A 53 -8.98 -19.19 -3.86
C LYS A 53 -9.55 -18.48 -2.63
N ASN A 54 -10.67 -17.79 -2.78
CA ASN A 54 -11.36 -17.12 -1.68
C ASN A 54 -10.47 -16.13 -0.90
N PHE A 55 -9.68 -15.34 -1.60
CA PHE A 55 -8.84 -14.31 -0.98
C PHE A 55 -9.65 -13.06 -0.68
N GLU A 56 -9.30 -12.39 0.42
CA GLU A 56 -9.88 -11.12 0.84
C GLU A 56 -8.79 -10.11 1.16
N ILE A 57 -9.11 -8.83 0.99
CA ILE A 57 -8.21 -7.73 1.35
C ILE A 57 -8.43 -7.41 2.84
N GLU A 58 -7.38 -7.58 3.64
CA GLU A 58 -7.40 -7.22 5.06
C GLU A 58 -7.33 -5.72 5.25
N ARG A 59 -6.35 -5.09 4.59
CA ARG A 59 -6.13 -3.64 4.65
C ARG A 59 -5.27 -3.18 3.49
N VAL A 60 -5.33 -1.87 3.22
CA VAL A 60 -4.47 -1.21 2.24
C VAL A 60 -3.77 -0.07 2.95
N THR A 61 -2.43 -0.07 2.93
CA THR A 61 -1.60 0.96 3.57
C THR A 61 -0.65 1.58 2.56
N PHE A 62 -0.25 2.83 2.81
CA PHE A 62 0.74 3.52 1.99
C PHE A 62 2.11 3.46 2.66
N SER A 63 3.15 3.13 1.88
CA SER A 63 4.53 3.14 2.35
C SER A 63 5.30 4.26 1.67
N PHE A 64 5.78 5.22 2.45
CA PHE A 64 6.59 6.32 1.91
C PHE A 64 7.99 5.86 1.48
N LYS A 65 8.42 4.70 1.93
CA LYS A 65 9.75 4.15 1.59
C LYS A 65 9.85 3.78 0.13
N ASP A 66 8.80 3.17 -0.42
CA ASP A 66 8.76 2.77 -1.82
C ASP A 66 7.76 3.57 -2.67
N GLY A 67 6.90 4.34 -2.02
CA GLY A 67 5.87 5.13 -2.70
C GLY A 67 4.69 4.32 -3.20
N TYR A 68 4.53 3.08 -2.73
CA TYR A 68 3.47 2.19 -3.17
C TYR A 68 2.42 1.96 -2.09
N TYR A 69 1.22 1.59 -2.54
CA TYR A 69 0.17 1.08 -1.66
C TYR A 69 0.33 -0.43 -1.53
N HIS A 70 0.31 -0.90 -0.30
CA HIS A 70 0.43 -2.32 0.03
C HIS A 70 -0.95 -2.84 0.42
N ALA A 71 -1.54 -3.66 -0.42
CA ALA A 71 -2.79 -4.34 -0.13
C ALA A 71 -2.46 -5.70 0.48
N PHE A 72 -2.78 -5.88 1.76
CA PHE A 72 -2.54 -7.13 2.48
C PHE A 72 -3.69 -8.09 2.25
N ILE A 73 -3.39 -9.22 1.65
CA ILE A 73 -4.36 -10.22 1.21
C ILE A 73 -4.25 -11.45 2.11
N TYR A 74 -5.39 -12.02 2.47
CA TYR A 74 -5.43 -13.23 3.27
C TYR A 74 -6.54 -14.16 2.79
N SER A 75 -6.49 -15.42 3.20
CA SER A 75 -7.57 -16.38 2.95
C SER A 75 -8.13 -16.84 4.29
N PRO A 76 -9.44 -16.66 4.55
CA PRO A 76 -10.05 -17.16 5.78
C PRO A 76 -9.98 -18.69 5.91
N SER A 77 -9.82 -19.40 4.79
CA SER A 77 -9.79 -20.85 4.74
C SER A 77 -8.38 -21.46 4.75
N SER A 78 -7.32 -20.62 4.71
CA SER A 78 -5.94 -21.11 4.65
C SER A 78 -5.01 -20.23 5.48
N ILE A 79 -4.33 -20.83 6.45
CA ILE A 79 -3.54 -20.12 7.46
C ILE A 79 -2.25 -19.51 6.91
N ASP A 80 -1.62 -20.11 5.92
CA ASP A 80 -0.34 -19.66 5.38
C ASP A 80 -0.44 -19.06 3.97
N SER A 81 -1.60 -18.50 3.62
CA SER A 81 -1.87 -17.96 2.27
C SER A 81 -1.92 -16.44 2.23
N ASP A 82 -1.33 -15.75 3.21
CA ASP A 82 -1.26 -14.29 3.19
C ASP A 82 -0.13 -13.80 2.29
N PHE A 83 -0.42 -12.76 1.53
CA PHE A 83 0.57 -12.13 0.64
C PHE A 83 0.20 -10.66 0.44
N THR A 84 1.04 -9.91 -0.28
CA THR A 84 0.85 -8.48 -0.50
C THR A 84 0.82 -8.17 -1.99
N ILE A 85 -0.10 -7.30 -2.39
CA ILE A 85 -0.17 -6.72 -3.73
C ILE A 85 0.31 -5.27 -3.65
N LEU A 86 1.29 -4.91 -4.46
CA LEU A 86 1.84 -3.56 -4.51
C LEU A 86 1.26 -2.80 -5.69
N VAL A 87 0.67 -1.64 -5.41
CA VAL A 87 0.01 -0.77 -6.40
C VAL A 87 0.58 0.63 -6.26
N ASP A 88 0.87 1.30 -7.38
CA ASP A 88 1.38 2.67 -7.34
C ASP A 88 0.24 3.68 -7.05
N MET A 89 0.61 4.95 -6.87
CA MET A 89 -0.37 6.01 -6.54
C MET A 89 -1.33 6.33 -7.69
N TRP A 90 -1.08 5.81 -8.88
CA TRP A 90 -1.95 5.96 -10.05
C TRP A 90 -2.90 4.77 -10.22
N GLY A 91 -2.87 3.82 -9.30
CA GLY A 91 -3.70 2.63 -9.36
C GLY A 91 -3.18 1.53 -10.27
N LYS A 92 -1.90 1.60 -10.66
CA LYS A 92 -1.29 0.58 -11.51
C LYS A 92 -0.66 -0.52 -10.68
N LEU A 93 -0.98 -1.78 -11.00
CA LEU A 93 -0.38 -2.95 -10.36
C LEU A 93 1.11 -2.99 -10.66
N ARG A 94 1.93 -3.12 -9.60
CA ARG A 94 3.39 -3.21 -9.74
C ARG A 94 3.90 -4.62 -9.48
N TYR A 95 3.39 -5.28 -8.45
CA TYR A 95 3.92 -6.57 -8.05
C TYR A 95 2.95 -7.26 -7.10
N ASP A 96 2.89 -8.60 -7.11
CA ASP A 96 2.30 -9.37 -6.02
C ASP A 96 3.34 -10.35 -5.47
N THR A 97 3.26 -10.64 -4.18
CA THR A 97 4.20 -11.50 -3.50
C THR A 97 3.68 -12.93 -3.32
N TYR A 98 2.64 -13.29 -4.06
CA TYR A 98 2.00 -14.61 -3.93
C TYR A 98 2.99 -15.76 -4.10
N GLU A 99 3.80 -15.73 -5.16
CA GLU A 99 4.79 -16.76 -5.41
C GLU A 99 5.85 -16.82 -4.32
N ASP A 100 6.31 -15.66 -3.85
CA ASP A 100 7.37 -15.57 -2.83
C ASP A 100 6.88 -15.99 -1.46
N ARG A 101 5.62 -15.70 -1.11
CA ARG A 101 5.11 -15.91 0.25
C ARG A 101 4.30 -17.19 0.40
N VAL A 102 3.55 -17.58 -0.60
CA VAL A 102 2.63 -18.71 -0.54
C VAL A 102 3.18 -19.94 -1.25
N LEU A 103 3.50 -19.82 -2.55
CA LEU A 103 3.98 -20.97 -3.32
C LEU A 103 5.38 -21.43 -2.91
N SER A 104 6.24 -20.51 -2.49
CA SER A 104 7.58 -20.84 -2.00
C SER A 104 7.59 -21.38 -0.57
N GLY A 105 6.46 -21.32 0.14
CA GLY A 105 6.39 -21.72 1.55
C GLY A 105 6.97 -20.70 2.53
N GLY A 106 7.21 -19.45 2.11
CA GLY A 106 7.79 -18.41 2.96
C GLY A 106 6.97 -18.15 4.23
N ASN A 107 5.64 -18.06 4.12
CA ASN A 107 4.76 -17.87 5.27
C ASN A 107 4.81 -19.04 6.23
N THR A 108 4.82 -20.25 5.73
CA THR A 108 4.92 -21.47 6.53
C THR A 108 6.24 -21.54 7.28
N ALA A 109 7.35 -21.23 6.60
CA ALA A 109 8.68 -21.20 7.22
C ALA A 109 8.76 -20.16 8.35
N ASP A 110 8.22 -18.95 8.12
CA ASP A 110 8.20 -17.89 9.13
C ASP A 110 7.37 -18.29 10.35
N ARG A 111 6.23 -18.93 10.16
CA ARG A 111 5.38 -19.42 11.24
C ARG A 111 6.09 -20.49 12.06
N ILE A 112 6.69 -21.46 11.41
CA ILE A 112 7.42 -22.53 12.07
C ILE A 112 8.59 -21.98 12.89
N SER A 113 9.34 -21.03 12.35
CA SER A 113 10.45 -20.36 13.05
C SER A 113 9.99 -19.65 14.31
N ARG A 114 8.86 -18.93 14.23
CA ARG A 114 8.30 -18.26 15.41
C ARG A 114 7.84 -19.23 16.48
N ASP A 115 7.17 -20.30 16.08
CA ASP A 115 6.70 -21.34 17.01
C ASP A 115 7.87 -22.04 17.70
N TYR A 116 8.93 -22.33 16.97
CA TYR A 116 10.15 -22.92 17.50
C TYR A 116 10.82 -22.02 18.55
N ARG A 117 10.94 -20.72 18.25
CA ARG A 117 11.51 -19.75 19.20
C ARG A 117 10.68 -19.64 20.46
N ALA A 118 9.36 -19.60 20.32
CA ALA A 118 8.46 -19.54 21.46
C ALA A 118 8.59 -20.80 22.37
N ALA A 119 8.80 -21.95 21.77
CA ALA A 119 9.00 -23.22 22.51
C ALA A 119 10.36 -23.25 23.22
N VAL A 120 11.42 -22.71 22.61
CA VAL A 120 12.76 -22.68 23.18
C VAL A 120 12.88 -21.68 24.34
N ASP A 121 12.21 -20.52 24.23
CA ASP A 121 12.25 -19.45 25.22
C ASP A 121 11.43 -19.76 26.49
N LYS A 122 10.70 -20.84 26.51
CA LYS A 122 10.00 -21.34 27.68
C LYS A 122 10.90 -22.22 28.51
#